data_82531b2ffc825d58c5a2524d08729e4e
#
_entry.id   82531b2ffc825d58c5a2524d08729e4e
#
_cell.length_a   1.000
_cell.length_b   1.000
_cell.length_c   1.000
_cell.angle_alpha   90.00
_cell.angle_beta   90.00
_cell.angle_gamma   90.00
#
_symmetry.space_group_name_H-M   'P 1'
#
loop_
_entity.id
_entity.type
_entity.pdbx_description
1 polymer ?
#
loop_
_entity_poly.entity_id
_entity_poly.type
_entity_poly.pdbx_seq_one_letter_code
_entity_poly.pdbx_strand_id
1 'polypeptide(L)'
;MRPSLLASCAVIVAAVPLVAQEKAIDTQRSTITVHVGKAGLFSAAAHDHTVDAPISSGTIQESGTPHVEFRVETAKMKVRPDPKIDAKDQATIQTHMEEMTLETKMFPEITFRSSRVQKVADAQWKVDGDLSLHGVTKTVSLTVKQTGESYTTHTVLKQTDFGIKPISIGRLRTPVMTDAFA
;
A
#
# COMPACT_ATOMS: atom_id res chain seq x y z
N MET A 1 -30.11 74.25 4.65
CA MET A 1 -29.93 73.06 3.82
C MET A 1 -28.65 72.36 4.28
N ARG A 2 -28.74 71.17 4.92
CA ARG A 2 -27.60 70.36 5.35
C ARG A 2 -27.53 69.14 4.46
N PRO A 3 -26.40 68.82 3.84
CA PRO A 3 -26.30 67.60 3.08
C PRO A 3 -25.99 66.43 4.04
N SER A 4 -26.82 65.38 3.95
CA SER A 4 -26.59 64.09 4.65
C SER A 4 -25.50 63.30 3.91
N LEU A 5 -24.39 63.02 4.56
CA LEU A 5 -23.40 62.04 4.06
C LEU A 5 -23.87 60.63 4.42
N LEU A 6 -24.22 59.87 3.39
CA LEU A 6 -24.43 58.41 3.49
C LEU A 6 -23.06 57.71 3.46
N ALA A 7 -22.62 57.23 4.61
CA ALA A 7 -21.44 56.40 4.70
C ALA A 7 -21.79 54.97 4.25
N SER A 8 -21.28 54.57 3.08
CA SER A 8 -21.42 53.22 2.56
C SER A 8 -20.36 52.30 3.22
N CYS A 9 -20.79 51.43 4.10
CA CYS A 9 -19.92 50.45 4.76
C CYS A 9 -19.69 49.24 3.82
N ALA A 10 -18.53 49.19 3.18
CA ALA A 10 -18.16 48.03 2.37
C ALA A 10 -17.71 46.89 3.30
N VAL A 11 -18.49 45.82 3.36
CA VAL A 11 -18.10 44.60 4.09
C VAL A 11 -17.16 43.80 3.19
N ILE A 12 -15.90 43.78 3.51
CA ILE A 12 -14.89 42.91 2.87
C ILE A 12 -15.03 41.53 3.49
N VAL A 13 -15.66 40.61 2.77
CA VAL A 13 -15.66 39.18 3.13
C VAL A 13 -14.30 38.62 2.72
N ALA A 14 -13.42 38.43 3.67
CA ALA A 14 -12.17 37.70 3.46
C ALA A 14 -12.47 36.23 3.29
N ALA A 15 -12.29 35.72 2.08
CA ALA A 15 -12.34 34.26 1.82
C ALA A 15 -11.12 33.61 2.51
N VAL A 16 -11.38 32.92 3.61
CA VAL A 16 -10.35 32.08 4.24
C VAL A 16 -10.12 30.89 3.33
N PRO A 17 -8.89 30.66 2.81
CA PRO A 17 -8.62 29.48 2.02
C PRO A 17 -8.87 28.24 2.89
N LEU A 18 -9.75 27.36 2.43
CA LEU A 18 -9.95 26.05 3.04
C LEU A 18 -8.66 25.24 2.83
N VAL A 19 -7.80 25.22 3.83
CA VAL A 19 -6.57 24.42 3.79
C VAL A 19 -7.01 22.95 3.79
N ALA A 20 -6.71 22.25 2.71
CA ALA A 20 -6.93 20.82 2.63
C ALA A 20 -6.14 20.13 3.74
N GLN A 21 -6.83 19.41 4.61
CA GLN A 21 -6.22 18.79 5.78
C GLN A 21 -5.67 17.41 5.40
N GLU A 22 -4.37 17.26 5.46
CA GLU A 22 -3.67 16.00 5.37
C GLU A 22 -3.83 15.24 6.70
N LYS A 23 -4.19 13.95 6.61
CA LYS A 23 -4.37 13.06 7.76
C LYS A 23 -3.28 12.00 7.76
N ALA A 24 -2.65 11.77 8.91
CA ALA A 24 -1.74 10.64 9.07
C ALA A 24 -2.52 9.32 9.05
N ILE A 25 -1.94 8.30 8.42
CA ILE A 25 -2.46 6.93 8.48
C ILE A 25 -2.20 6.38 9.89
N ASP A 26 -3.23 5.78 10.49
CA ASP A 26 -3.11 5.07 11.76
C ASP A 26 -2.29 3.79 11.56
N THR A 27 -1.01 3.83 11.89
CA THR A 27 -0.08 2.72 11.68
C THR A 27 -0.33 1.52 12.60
N GLN A 28 -1.10 1.69 13.67
CA GLN A 28 -1.44 0.58 14.56
C GLN A 28 -2.62 -0.24 14.03
N ARG A 29 -3.46 0.38 13.20
CA ARG A 29 -4.68 -0.22 12.64
C ARG A 29 -4.58 -0.49 11.15
N SER A 30 -3.47 -0.09 10.51
CA SER A 30 -3.28 -0.21 9.06
C SER A 30 -2.19 -1.23 8.75
N THR A 31 -2.54 -2.21 7.93
CA THR A 31 -1.62 -3.25 7.49
C THR A 31 -1.90 -3.62 6.04
N ILE A 32 -0.87 -4.11 5.38
CA ILE A 32 -0.97 -4.74 4.08
C ILE A 32 -0.80 -6.24 4.30
N THR A 33 -1.76 -7.02 3.83
CA THR A 33 -1.66 -8.48 3.84
C THR A 33 -1.29 -8.97 2.45
N VAL A 34 -0.17 -9.67 2.34
CA VAL A 34 0.31 -10.23 1.08
C VAL A 34 0.04 -11.73 1.07
N HIS A 35 -0.78 -12.18 0.13
CA HIS A 35 -1.00 -13.60 -0.10
C HIS A 35 -0.06 -14.08 -1.21
N VAL A 36 0.89 -14.92 -0.85
CA VAL A 36 1.83 -15.53 -1.80
C VAL A 36 1.23 -16.84 -2.26
N GLY A 37 0.65 -16.83 -3.46
CA GLY A 37 0.00 -17.98 -4.06
C GLY A 37 0.96 -18.88 -4.82
N LYS A 38 0.53 -20.10 -5.05
CA LYS A 38 1.23 -21.10 -5.86
C LYS A 38 0.97 -20.82 -7.33
N ALA A 39 2.01 -20.83 -8.15
CA ALA A 39 1.84 -20.79 -9.59
C ALA A 39 2.60 -21.95 -10.27
N GLY A 40 1.96 -22.53 -11.29
CA GLY A 40 2.56 -23.56 -12.14
C GLY A 40 2.07 -24.99 -11.91
N LEU A 41 2.53 -25.90 -12.79
CA LEU A 41 2.07 -27.31 -12.87
C LEU A 41 2.35 -28.14 -11.60
N PHE A 42 3.25 -27.67 -10.72
CA PHE A 42 3.69 -28.37 -9.49
C PHE A 42 3.30 -27.64 -8.20
N SER A 43 2.28 -26.81 -8.28
CA SER A 43 1.76 -26.05 -7.12
C SER A 43 1.30 -26.92 -5.95
N ALA A 44 1.05 -28.22 -6.16
CA ALA A 44 0.60 -29.13 -5.12
C ALA A 44 1.64 -29.37 -3.99
N ALA A 45 2.94 -29.19 -4.27
CA ALA A 45 4.01 -29.39 -3.30
C ALA A 45 4.45 -28.10 -2.58
N ALA A 46 3.92 -26.95 -2.99
CA ALA A 46 4.21 -25.67 -2.35
C ALA A 46 3.12 -25.30 -1.35
N HIS A 47 3.46 -24.52 -0.32
CA HIS A 47 2.50 -23.96 0.63
C HIS A 47 2.20 -22.50 0.27
N ASP A 48 0.94 -22.09 0.45
CA ASP A 48 0.58 -20.68 0.38
C ASP A 48 1.04 -20.00 1.67
N HIS A 49 1.63 -18.85 1.55
CA HIS A 49 2.05 -18.06 2.71
C HIS A 49 1.33 -16.73 2.74
N THR A 50 0.98 -16.32 3.93
CA THR A 50 0.45 -14.98 4.18
C THR A 50 1.52 -14.17 4.89
N VAL A 51 1.79 -12.97 4.40
CA VAL A 51 2.77 -12.06 4.99
C VAL A 51 2.06 -10.80 5.44
N ASP A 52 2.26 -10.41 6.68
CA ASP A 52 1.82 -9.13 7.20
C ASP A 52 2.91 -8.08 6.99
N ALA A 53 2.53 -6.98 6.35
CA ALA A 53 3.39 -5.84 6.07
C ALA A 53 2.77 -4.59 6.73
N PRO A 54 3.12 -4.30 7.99
CA PRO A 54 2.57 -3.16 8.71
C PRO A 54 3.01 -1.84 8.05
N ILE A 55 2.07 -0.91 7.86
CA ILE A 55 2.38 0.43 7.39
C ILE A 55 3.17 1.14 8.49
N SER A 56 4.37 1.61 8.17
CA SER A 56 5.27 2.29 9.11
C SER A 56 4.99 3.79 9.20
N SER A 57 4.55 4.40 8.09
CA SER A 57 4.10 5.80 8.02
C SER A 57 3.29 6.01 6.75
N GLY A 58 2.52 7.08 6.73
CA GLY A 58 1.78 7.49 5.53
C GLY A 58 0.79 8.60 5.83
N THR A 59 0.28 9.19 4.75
CA THR A 59 -0.69 10.29 4.81
C THR A 59 -1.76 10.13 3.74
N ILE A 60 -2.93 10.66 4.02
CA ILE A 60 -4.06 10.74 3.10
C ILE A 60 -4.60 12.15 3.11
N GLN A 61 -4.82 12.72 1.95
CA GLN A 61 -5.56 13.96 1.75
C GLN A 61 -6.76 13.69 0.84
N GLU A 62 -7.96 14.02 1.32
CA GLU A 62 -9.21 13.75 0.60
C GLU A 62 -9.73 14.96 -0.19
N SER A 63 -9.35 16.18 0.23
CA SER A 63 -9.85 17.45 -0.32
C SER A 63 -8.73 18.27 -0.95
N GLY A 64 -9.08 19.23 -1.78
CA GLY A 64 -8.09 20.03 -2.53
C GLY A 64 -7.46 19.22 -3.65
N THR A 65 -6.21 18.84 -3.51
CA THR A 65 -5.50 17.90 -4.40
C THR A 65 -5.41 16.54 -3.71
N PRO A 66 -6.37 15.64 -3.93
CA PRO A 66 -6.38 14.35 -3.23
C PRO A 66 -5.12 13.55 -3.52
N HIS A 67 -4.51 13.02 -2.46
CA HIS A 67 -3.35 12.14 -2.57
C HIS A 67 -3.27 11.16 -1.41
N VAL A 68 -2.50 10.11 -1.61
CA VAL A 68 -2.14 9.12 -0.60
C VAL A 68 -0.70 8.70 -0.81
N GLU A 69 0.02 8.59 0.29
CA GLU A 69 1.35 8.00 0.30
C GLU A 69 1.53 7.14 1.55
N PHE A 70 2.30 6.08 1.44
CA PHE A 70 2.67 5.25 2.59
C PHE A 70 4.02 4.59 2.40
N ARG A 71 4.54 4.11 3.53
CA ARG A 71 5.81 3.39 3.63
C ARG A 71 5.64 2.14 4.48
N VAL A 72 6.32 1.07 4.07
CA VAL A 72 6.49 -0.17 4.83
C VAL A 72 7.98 -0.41 5.01
N GLU A 73 8.40 -0.71 6.23
CA GLU A 73 9.75 -1.19 6.50
C GLU A 73 9.81 -2.71 6.29
N THR A 74 10.59 -3.16 5.32
CA THR A 74 10.63 -4.58 4.93
C THR A 74 11.09 -5.50 6.07
N ALA A 75 11.94 -5.01 6.96
CA ALA A 75 12.39 -5.75 8.15
C ALA A 75 11.26 -6.00 9.18
N LYS A 76 10.16 -5.26 9.10
CA LYS A 76 8.97 -5.45 9.96
C LYS A 76 7.95 -6.42 9.39
N MET A 77 8.13 -6.86 8.16
CA MET A 77 7.24 -7.83 7.53
C MET A 77 7.37 -9.20 8.18
N LYS A 78 6.24 -9.88 8.39
CA LYS A 78 6.20 -11.18 9.07
C LYS A 78 5.35 -12.18 8.31
N VAL A 79 5.91 -13.35 8.10
CA VAL A 79 5.16 -14.52 7.62
C VAL A 79 4.23 -14.97 8.74
N ARG A 80 2.93 -15.07 8.45
CA ARG A 80 1.96 -15.58 9.43
C ARG A 80 2.26 -17.03 9.74
N PRO A 81 2.23 -17.42 11.01
CA PRO A 81 2.37 -18.82 11.39
C PRO A 81 1.30 -19.70 10.75
N ASP A 82 1.72 -20.83 10.16
CA ASP A 82 0.84 -21.89 9.71
C ASP A 82 0.92 -23.05 10.71
N PRO A 83 -0.18 -23.47 11.36
CA PRO A 83 -0.18 -24.55 12.33
C PRO A 83 0.23 -25.92 11.74
N LYS A 84 0.30 -26.04 10.42
CA LYS A 84 0.75 -27.24 9.71
C LYS A 84 2.27 -27.30 9.52
N ILE A 85 2.98 -26.22 9.84
CA ILE A 85 4.42 -26.07 9.63
C ILE A 85 5.07 -25.96 11.01
N ASP A 86 6.13 -26.71 11.26
CA ASP A 86 6.84 -26.63 12.53
C ASP A 86 7.59 -25.30 12.74
N ALA A 87 7.96 -24.98 13.97
CA ALA A 87 8.58 -23.72 14.31
C ALA A 87 9.93 -23.47 13.62
N LYS A 88 10.69 -24.53 13.34
CA LYS A 88 11.98 -24.45 12.67
C LYS A 88 11.79 -24.09 11.20
N ASP A 89 10.86 -24.74 10.54
CA ASP A 89 10.56 -24.48 9.15
C ASP A 89 9.92 -23.09 8.98
N GLN A 90 9.08 -22.67 9.93
CA GLN A 90 8.56 -21.30 9.94
C GLN A 90 9.65 -20.23 10.06
N ALA A 91 10.63 -20.45 10.95
CA ALA A 91 11.77 -19.55 11.07
C ALA A 91 12.61 -19.53 9.78
N THR A 92 12.76 -20.67 9.12
CA THR A 92 13.45 -20.77 7.82
C THR A 92 12.73 -19.99 6.73
N ILE A 93 11.39 -20.11 6.66
CA ILE A 93 10.56 -19.36 5.69
C ILE A 93 10.68 -17.86 5.91
N GLN A 94 10.65 -17.39 7.17
CA GLN A 94 10.85 -15.97 7.50
C GLN A 94 12.23 -15.50 7.04
N THR A 95 13.29 -16.25 7.34
CA THR A 95 14.64 -15.91 6.92
C THR A 95 14.78 -15.87 5.40
N HIS A 96 14.22 -16.84 4.69
CA HIS A 96 14.24 -16.85 3.22
C HIS A 96 13.48 -15.65 2.63
N MET A 97 12.36 -15.25 3.22
CA MET A 97 11.64 -14.05 2.81
C MET A 97 12.53 -12.81 2.97
N GLU A 98 13.18 -12.67 4.13
CA GLU A 98 14.01 -11.50 4.45
C GLU A 98 15.29 -11.43 3.61
N GLU A 99 16.00 -12.57 3.45
CA GLU A 99 17.34 -12.56 2.87
C GLU A 99 17.40 -12.87 1.38
N MET A 100 16.44 -13.68 0.87
CA MET A 100 16.50 -14.19 -0.51
C MET A 100 15.39 -13.62 -1.40
N THR A 101 14.23 -13.28 -0.83
CA THR A 101 13.08 -12.79 -1.60
C THR A 101 13.02 -11.27 -1.63
N LEU A 102 13.02 -10.66 -0.46
CA LEU A 102 12.92 -9.21 -0.31
C LEU A 102 14.28 -8.53 -0.20
N GLU A 103 15.34 -9.28 0.16
CA GLU A 103 16.69 -8.76 0.38
C GLU A 103 16.64 -7.49 1.25
N THR A 104 15.99 -7.60 2.42
CA THR A 104 15.58 -6.46 3.27
C THR A 104 16.72 -5.53 3.67
N LYS A 105 17.96 -6.04 3.71
CA LYS A 105 19.16 -5.21 3.96
C LYS A 105 19.51 -4.31 2.79
N MET A 106 19.22 -4.74 1.56
CA MET A 106 19.45 -3.95 0.33
C MET A 106 18.26 -3.08 -0.01
N PHE A 107 17.06 -3.57 0.24
CA PHE A 107 15.79 -2.91 -0.07
C PHE A 107 14.95 -2.74 1.20
N PRO A 108 15.34 -1.82 2.11
CA PRO A 108 14.75 -1.72 3.46
C PRO A 108 13.32 -1.19 3.46
N GLU A 109 12.84 -0.65 2.34
CA GLU A 109 11.54 0.02 2.29
C GLU A 109 10.74 -0.36 1.05
N ILE A 110 9.41 -0.41 1.22
CA ILE A 110 8.42 -0.39 0.16
C ILE A 110 7.70 0.93 0.29
N THR A 111 7.54 1.66 -0.81
CA THR A 111 6.84 2.95 -0.80
C THR A 111 5.78 3.02 -1.89
N PHE A 112 4.70 3.69 -1.59
CA PHE A 112 3.68 4.04 -2.57
C PHE A 112 3.41 5.53 -2.51
N ARG A 113 3.29 6.16 -3.67
CA ARG A 113 2.87 7.55 -3.80
C ARG A 113 1.90 7.70 -4.96
N SER A 114 0.70 8.19 -4.68
CA SER A 114 -0.28 8.44 -5.72
C SER A 114 0.15 9.57 -6.65
N SER A 115 -0.04 9.36 -7.94
CA SER A 115 0.07 10.41 -8.98
C SER A 115 -1.30 10.98 -9.36
N ARG A 116 -2.37 10.19 -9.13
CA ARG A 116 -3.74 10.59 -9.44
C ARG A 116 -4.72 9.89 -8.52
N VAL A 117 -5.66 10.67 -7.97
CA VAL A 117 -6.78 10.17 -7.16
C VAL A 117 -8.07 10.72 -7.73
N GLN A 118 -9.01 9.83 -8.08
CA GLN A 118 -10.29 10.20 -8.67
C GLN A 118 -11.43 9.50 -7.95
N LYS A 119 -12.42 10.25 -7.51
CA LYS A 119 -13.67 9.68 -7.01
C LYS A 119 -14.46 9.13 -8.23
N VAL A 120 -14.75 7.83 -8.23
CA VAL A 120 -15.46 7.14 -9.32
C VAL A 120 -16.89 6.78 -8.95
N ALA A 121 -17.18 6.65 -7.66
CA ALA A 121 -18.53 6.46 -7.10
C ALA A 121 -18.55 6.95 -5.65
N ASP A 122 -19.72 6.86 -4.99
CA ASP A 122 -19.79 7.11 -3.56
C ASP A 122 -18.95 6.10 -2.81
N ALA A 123 -18.09 6.62 -1.89
CA ALA A 123 -17.15 5.82 -1.13
C ALA A 123 -16.19 4.95 -1.98
N GLN A 124 -15.92 5.35 -3.24
CA GLN A 124 -15.01 4.61 -4.11
C GLN A 124 -14.13 5.55 -4.92
N TRP A 125 -12.82 5.22 -4.95
CA TRP A 125 -11.80 5.97 -5.68
C TRP A 125 -11.00 5.07 -6.59
N LYS A 126 -10.57 5.62 -7.71
CA LYS A 126 -9.46 5.09 -8.50
C LYS A 126 -8.20 5.86 -8.13
N VAL A 127 -7.17 5.13 -7.75
CA VAL A 127 -5.87 5.69 -7.36
C VAL A 127 -4.81 5.10 -8.26
N ASP A 128 -4.18 5.96 -9.06
CA ASP A 128 -2.99 5.61 -9.83
C ASP A 128 -1.78 6.15 -9.07
N GLY A 129 -0.70 5.39 -8.99
CA GLY A 129 0.49 5.80 -8.26
C GLY A 129 1.68 4.90 -8.48
N ASP A 130 2.83 5.35 -8.02
CA ASP A 130 4.10 4.66 -8.17
C ASP A 130 4.38 3.81 -6.92
N LEU A 131 4.48 2.51 -7.12
CA LEU A 131 4.89 1.54 -6.11
C LEU A 131 6.37 1.22 -6.33
N SER A 132 7.19 1.51 -5.33
CA SER A 132 8.59 1.07 -5.27
C SER A 132 8.70 -0.15 -4.37
N LEU A 133 9.13 -1.26 -4.95
CA LEU A 133 9.32 -2.54 -4.28
C LEU A 133 10.61 -3.17 -4.82
N HIS A 134 11.48 -3.66 -3.92
CA HIS A 134 12.72 -4.34 -4.27
C HIS A 134 13.60 -3.52 -5.26
N GLY A 135 13.67 -2.21 -5.04
CA GLY A 135 14.45 -1.28 -5.88
C GLY A 135 13.86 -0.96 -7.25
N VAL A 136 12.71 -1.53 -7.60
CA VAL A 136 12.00 -1.28 -8.85
C VAL A 136 10.75 -0.48 -8.60
N THR A 137 10.54 0.60 -9.35
CA THR A 137 9.33 1.42 -9.28
C THR A 137 8.44 1.14 -10.47
N LYS A 138 7.14 0.89 -10.22
CA LYS A 138 6.12 0.70 -11.25
C LYS A 138 4.86 1.46 -10.90
N THR A 139 4.22 2.02 -11.92
CA THR A 139 2.89 2.60 -11.78
C THR A 139 1.86 1.50 -11.65
N VAL A 140 1.03 1.57 -10.62
CA VAL A 140 -0.07 0.66 -10.34
C VAL A 140 -1.39 1.43 -10.23
N SER A 141 -2.49 0.77 -10.56
CA SER A 141 -3.84 1.31 -10.42
C SER A 141 -4.61 0.52 -9.38
N LEU A 142 -5.15 1.22 -8.40
CA LEU A 142 -5.89 0.65 -7.28
C LEU A 142 -7.34 1.12 -7.32
N THR A 143 -8.27 0.24 -6.99
CA THR A 143 -9.64 0.61 -6.67
C THR A 143 -9.80 0.59 -5.15
N VAL A 144 -9.98 1.76 -4.56
CA VAL A 144 -10.07 1.95 -3.11
C VAL A 144 -11.53 2.13 -2.72
N LYS A 145 -11.97 1.39 -1.70
CA LYS A 145 -13.29 1.53 -1.09
C LYS A 145 -13.16 2.11 0.31
N GLN A 146 -14.07 3.01 0.66
CA GLN A 146 -14.17 3.60 1.99
C GLN A 146 -15.36 3.00 2.74
N THR A 147 -15.16 2.68 4.01
CA THR A 147 -16.22 2.28 4.94
C THR A 147 -15.97 2.99 6.27
N GLY A 148 -16.77 4.02 6.52
CA GLY A 148 -16.51 4.93 7.64
C GLY A 148 -15.18 5.66 7.46
N GLU A 149 -14.27 5.50 8.41
CA GLU A 149 -12.92 6.08 8.37
C GLU A 149 -11.86 5.13 7.78
N SER A 150 -12.26 3.93 7.36
CA SER A 150 -11.36 2.91 6.83
C SER A 150 -11.35 2.87 5.31
N TYR A 151 -10.18 2.67 4.73
CA TYR A 151 -9.96 2.49 3.30
C TYR A 151 -9.44 1.09 3.03
N THR A 152 -10.00 0.42 2.05
CA THR A 152 -9.57 -0.93 1.64
C THR A 152 -9.34 -0.98 0.14
N THR A 153 -8.33 -1.73 -0.27
CA THR A 153 -8.04 -2.01 -1.68
C THR A 153 -7.52 -3.41 -1.83
N HIS A 154 -7.62 -3.94 -3.04
CA HIS A 154 -7.11 -5.23 -3.43
C HIS A 154 -6.46 -5.12 -4.81
N THR A 155 -5.27 -5.71 -4.98
CA THR A 155 -4.59 -5.75 -6.27
C THR A 155 -3.72 -6.99 -6.39
N VAL A 156 -3.41 -7.37 -7.62
CA VAL A 156 -2.53 -8.50 -7.93
C VAL A 156 -1.25 -7.96 -8.55
N LEU A 157 -0.11 -8.36 -8.01
CA LEU A 157 1.20 -7.98 -8.49
C LEU A 157 2.01 -9.23 -8.86
N LYS A 158 2.82 -9.12 -9.91
CA LYS A 158 3.80 -10.17 -10.24
C LYS A 158 5.13 -9.83 -9.60
N GLN A 159 5.67 -10.72 -8.78
CA GLN A 159 6.99 -10.54 -8.15
C GLN A 159 8.08 -10.24 -9.17
N THR A 160 8.06 -10.93 -10.29
CA THR A 160 9.05 -10.75 -11.37
C THR A 160 9.03 -9.36 -12.00
N ASP A 161 7.91 -8.64 -11.92
CA ASP A 161 7.81 -7.26 -12.41
C ASP A 161 8.63 -6.29 -11.56
N PHE A 162 8.95 -6.68 -10.32
CA PHE A 162 9.78 -5.95 -9.38
C PHE A 162 11.17 -6.56 -9.19
N GLY A 163 11.61 -7.40 -10.12
CA GLY A 163 12.92 -8.03 -10.06
C GLY A 163 13.07 -9.12 -8.98
N ILE A 164 12.00 -9.43 -8.24
CA ILE A 164 11.99 -10.49 -7.23
C ILE A 164 12.02 -11.84 -7.94
N LYS A 165 13.01 -12.66 -7.61
CA LYS A 165 13.14 -13.98 -8.18
C LYS A 165 12.26 -14.97 -7.41
N PRO A 166 11.34 -15.70 -8.08
CA PRO A 166 10.57 -16.73 -7.42
C PRO A 166 11.48 -17.80 -6.81
N ILE A 167 11.15 -18.24 -5.59
CA ILE A 167 11.87 -19.34 -4.96
C ILE A 167 11.58 -20.61 -5.77
N SER A 168 12.66 -21.27 -6.22
CA SER A 168 12.56 -22.54 -6.95
C SER A 168 12.76 -23.69 -5.98
N ILE A 169 11.76 -24.54 -5.80
CA ILE A 169 11.87 -25.80 -5.08
C ILE A 169 12.33 -26.86 -6.09
N GLY A 170 13.61 -27.25 -6.03
CA GLY A 170 14.21 -28.19 -6.97
C GLY A 170 14.58 -27.58 -8.32
N ARG A 171 14.73 -28.41 -9.38
CA ARG A 171 15.12 -27.99 -10.73
C ARG A 171 14.03 -27.26 -11.53
N LEU A 172 12.88 -27.04 -10.95
CA LEU A 172 11.69 -26.45 -11.62
C LEU A 172 11.53 -25.00 -11.18
N ARG A 173 11.76 -24.07 -12.10
CA ARG A 173 11.48 -22.66 -11.93
C ARG A 173 9.98 -22.43 -12.06
N THR A 174 9.30 -22.19 -10.96
CA THR A 174 7.90 -21.78 -10.97
C THR A 174 7.79 -20.28 -10.62
N PRO A 175 7.23 -19.46 -11.51
CA PRO A 175 6.92 -18.09 -11.15
C PRO A 175 5.78 -18.10 -10.12
N VAL A 176 6.00 -17.51 -8.95
CA VAL A 176 4.95 -17.34 -7.93
C VAL A 176 4.24 -16.03 -8.23
N MET A 177 2.93 -16.09 -8.41
CA MET A 177 2.08 -14.90 -8.44
C MET A 177 1.71 -14.53 -7.02
N THR A 178 1.81 -13.26 -6.70
CA THR A 178 1.33 -12.71 -5.43
C THR A 178 -0.06 -12.14 -5.64
N ASP A 179 -1.04 -12.66 -4.93
CA ASP A 179 -2.35 -12.04 -4.85
C ASP A 179 -2.39 -11.13 -3.63
N ALA A 180 -2.58 -9.85 -3.89
CA ALA A 180 -3.31 -8.89 -3.11
C ALA A 180 -2.72 -8.26 -1.84
N PHE A 181 -2.82 -6.96 -1.89
CA PHE A 181 -2.89 -6.11 -0.71
C PHE A 181 -4.37 -5.95 -0.31
N ALA A 182 -4.75 -6.35 0.87
CA ALA A 182 -6.05 -6.08 1.47
C ALA A 182 -5.87 -5.20 2.70
#